data_2c185361e8ef58da2682281523c1b4d8
#
_entry.id   2c185361e8ef58da2682281523c1b4d8
#
_cell.length_a   1.000
_cell.length_b   1.000
_cell.length_c   1.000
_cell.angle_alpha   90.00
_cell.angle_beta   90.00
_cell.angle_gamma   90.00
#
_symmetry.space_group_name_H-M   'P 1'
#
loop_
_entity.id
_entity.type
_entity.pdbx_description
1 polymer ?
#
loop_
_entity_poly.entity_id
_entity_poly.type
_entity_poly.pdbx_seq_one_letter_code
_entity_poly.pdbx_strand_id
1 'polypeptide(L)'
;NNVHKILLVMQKEIQNAVEPIDYDSILLAIQKETGQSGRNLYMPLNVVFTDNKSAPQITELLAIMPKKNVEIMIANALKSLNQ
;
A
#
# COMPACT_ATOMS: atom_id res chain seq x y z
N ASN A 1 -3.12 8.61 -12.59
CA ASN A 1 -1.90 7.93 -12.16
C ASN A 1 -2.25 6.68 -11.36
N ASN A 2 -1.77 5.52 -11.81
CA ASN A 2 -2.08 4.24 -11.16
C ASN A 2 -1.55 4.16 -9.74
N VAL A 3 -0.40 4.75 -9.47
CA VAL A 3 0.17 4.77 -8.12
C VAL A 3 -0.74 5.53 -7.16
N HIS A 4 -1.26 6.66 -7.60
CA HIS A 4 -2.18 7.47 -6.81
C HIS A 4 -3.44 6.68 -6.46
N LYS A 5 -4.02 5.99 -7.44
CA LYS A 5 -5.20 5.15 -7.23
C LYS A 5 -4.93 4.03 -6.22
N ILE A 6 -3.80 3.35 -6.39
CA ILE A 6 -3.42 2.25 -5.49
C ILE A 6 -3.33 2.76 -4.06
N LEU A 7 -2.66 3.88 -3.85
CA LEU A 7 -2.47 4.44 -2.51
C LEU A 7 -3.78 4.93 -1.90
N LEU A 8 -4.67 5.52 -2.70
CA LEU A 8 -5.98 5.95 -2.20
C LEU A 8 -6.83 4.78 -1.72
N VAL A 9 -6.87 3.70 -2.52
CA VAL A 9 -7.63 2.52 -2.13
C VAL A 9 -7.02 1.89 -0.87
N MET A 10 -5.69 1.79 -0.83
CA MET A 10 -5.01 1.24 0.33
C MET A 10 -5.30 2.06 1.58
N GLN A 11 -5.24 3.39 1.47
CA GLN A 11 -5.54 4.28 2.60
C GLN A 11 -6.94 4.01 3.14
N LYS A 12 -7.92 3.93 2.26
CA LYS A 12 -9.30 3.68 2.65
C LYS A 12 -9.44 2.33 3.37
N GLU A 13 -8.84 1.28 2.80
CA GLU A 13 -8.94 -0.06 3.38
C GLU A 13 -8.27 -0.14 4.74
N ILE A 14 -7.13 0.49 4.90
CA ILE A 14 -6.42 0.48 6.18
C ILE A 14 -7.19 1.28 7.24
N GLN A 15 -7.76 2.41 6.87
CA GLN A 15 -8.55 3.23 7.82
C GLN A 15 -9.72 2.44 8.38
N ASN A 16 -10.31 1.56 7.59
CA ASN A 16 -11.45 0.76 7.99
C ASN A 16 -11.07 -0.59 8.60
N ALA A 17 -9.79 -0.94 8.59
CA ALA A 17 -9.32 -2.21 9.11
C ALA A 17 -9.12 -2.18 10.61
N VAL A 18 -9.37 -3.33 11.24
CA VAL A 18 -9.11 -3.53 12.68
C VAL A 18 -7.86 -4.38 12.84
N GLU A 19 -7.01 -4.03 13.76
CA GLU A 19 -5.80 -4.81 14.01
C GLU A 19 -6.14 -6.15 14.66
N PRO A 20 -5.43 -7.24 14.31
CA PRO A 20 -4.34 -7.30 13.34
C PRO A 20 -4.85 -7.18 11.89
N ILE A 21 -4.15 -6.39 11.08
CA ILE A 21 -4.59 -6.11 9.71
C ILE A 21 -4.17 -7.25 8.79
N ASP A 22 -5.14 -7.74 7.99
CA ASP A 22 -4.89 -8.75 6.96
C ASP A 22 -4.49 -8.04 5.67
N TYR A 23 -3.20 -7.84 5.47
CA TYR A 23 -2.71 -7.12 4.30
C TYR A 23 -2.92 -7.90 3.00
N ASP A 24 -2.99 -9.23 3.06
CA ASP A 24 -3.30 -10.01 1.86
C ASP A 24 -4.70 -9.67 1.34
N SER A 25 -5.67 -9.55 2.22
CA SER A 25 -7.02 -9.14 1.85
C SER A 25 -7.06 -7.71 1.31
N ILE A 26 -6.28 -6.82 1.92
CA ILE A 26 -6.21 -5.44 1.45
C ILE A 26 -5.63 -5.37 0.04
N LEU A 27 -4.57 -6.14 -0.24
CA LEU A 27 -3.99 -6.16 -1.57
C LEU A 27 -4.96 -6.71 -2.61
N LEU A 28 -5.75 -7.72 -2.25
CA LEU A 28 -6.79 -8.23 -3.14
C LEU A 28 -7.84 -7.16 -3.45
N ALA A 29 -8.25 -6.40 -2.44
CA ALA A 29 -9.20 -5.31 -2.63
C ALA A 29 -8.63 -4.25 -3.58
N ILE A 30 -7.36 -3.91 -3.43
CA ILE A 30 -6.70 -2.95 -4.30
C ILE A 30 -6.70 -3.47 -5.75
N GLN A 31 -6.38 -4.76 -5.94
CA GLN A 31 -6.40 -5.35 -7.27
C GLN A 31 -7.78 -5.24 -7.93
N LYS A 32 -8.83 -5.51 -7.16
CA LYS A 32 -10.20 -5.44 -7.67
C LYS A 32 -10.60 -4.03 -8.04
N GLU A 33 -10.26 -3.06 -7.21
CA GLU A 33 -10.72 -1.69 -7.41
C GLU A 33 -9.88 -0.93 -8.45
N THR A 34 -8.60 -1.25 -8.58
CA THR A 34 -7.71 -0.54 -9.50
C THR A 34 -7.44 -1.28 -10.80
N GLY A 35 -7.69 -2.58 -10.82
CA GLY A 35 -7.34 -3.42 -11.96
C GLY A 35 -5.85 -3.70 -12.10
N GLN A 36 -5.04 -3.25 -11.14
CA GLN A 36 -3.60 -3.47 -11.16
C GLN A 36 -3.24 -4.73 -10.38
N SER A 37 -2.30 -5.52 -10.90
CA SER A 37 -1.86 -6.75 -10.26
C SER A 37 -0.40 -7.02 -10.58
N GLY A 38 0.18 -7.99 -9.88
CA GLY A 38 1.56 -8.39 -10.09
C GLY A 38 2.51 -7.22 -9.92
N ARG A 39 3.45 -7.08 -10.83
CA ARG A 39 4.48 -6.05 -10.77
C ARG A 39 3.90 -4.64 -10.74
N ASN A 40 2.81 -4.41 -11.48
CA ASN A 40 2.18 -3.09 -11.54
C ASN A 40 1.61 -2.66 -10.20
N LEU A 41 1.28 -3.62 -9.34
CA LEU A 41 0.82 -3.34 -7.99
C LEU A 41 1.97 -3.28 -7.00
N TYR A 42 2.85 -4.27 -7.03
CA TYR A 42 3.87 -4.42 -5.98
C TYR A 42 5.04 -3.46 -6.11
N MET A 43 5.43 -3.11 -7.34
CA MET A 43 6.57 -2.20 -7.51
C MET A 43 6.32 -0.82 -6.90
N PRO A 44 5.17 -0.16 -7.15
CA PRO A 44 4.89 1.11 -6.48
C PRO A 44 4.85 1.00 -4.97
N LEU A 45 4.28 -0.08 -4.45
CA LEU A 45 4.21 -0.27 -3.00
C LEU A 45 5.60 -0.49 -2.40
N ASN A 46 6.45 -1.26 -3.08
CA ASN A 46 7.81 -1.47 -2.61
C ASN A 46 8.58 -0.14 -2.55
N VAL A 47 8.42 0.70 -3.54
CA VAL A 47 9.08 2.01 -3.56
C VAL A 47 8.61 2.87 -2.38
N VAL A 48 7.29 2.88 -2.13
CA VAL A 48 6.72 3.70 -1.05
C VAL A 48 7.21 3.24 0.33
N PHE A 49 7.22 1.93 0.56
CA PHE A 49 7.49 1.41 1.90
C PHE A 49 8.93 0.99 2.15
N THR A 50 9.69 0.69 1.09
CA THR A 50 11.06 0.18 1.27
C THR A 50 12.12 0.97 0.52
N ASP A 51 11.71 1.88 -0.35
CA ASP A 51 12.62 2.59 -1.25
C ASP A 51 13.37 1.63 -2.18
N ASN A 52 12.84 0.44 -2.39
CA ASN A 52 13.51 -0.60 -3.18
C ASN A 52 12.50 -1.30 -4.07
N LYS A 53 12.66 -1.16 -5.38
CA LYS A 53 11.75 -1.75 -6.37
C LYS A 53 11.69 -3.26 -6.32
N SER A 54 12.74 -3.90 -5.81
CA SER A 54 12.87 -5.35 -5.79
C SER A 54 12.73 -5.94 -4.40
N ALA A 55 12.23 -5.17 -3.44
CA ALA A 55 12.07 -5.67 -2.08
C ALA A 55 11.15 -6.89 -2.05
N PRO A 56 11.55 -7.97 -1.37
CA PRO A 56 10.68 -9.15 -1.28
C PRO A 56 9.54 -8.92 -0.31
N GLN A 57 8.41 -9.50 -0.63
CA GLN A 57 7.28 -9.71 0.28
C GLN A 57 6.87 -8.50 1.12
N ILE A 58 6.30 -7.52 0.42
CA ILE A 58 5.80 -6.31 1.06
C ILE A 58 4.84 -6.61 2.22
N THR A 59 4.06 -7.70 2.14
CA THR A 59 3.12 -8.06 3.19
C THR A 59 3.81 -8.41 4.50
N GLU A 60 4.99 -9.01 4.45
CA GLU A 60 5.76 -9.29 5.66
C GLU A 60 6.23 -8.01 6.33
N LEU A 61 6.70 -7.05 5.55
CA LEU A 61 7.10 -5.76 6.07
C LEU A 61 5.93 -5.04 6.72
N LEU A 62 4.79 -4.99 6.02
CA LEU A 62 3.61 -4.31 6.54
C LEU A 62 3.09 -4.96 7.81
N ALA A 63 3.21 -6.29 7.92
CA ALA A 63 2.72 -7.03 9.08
C ALA A 63 3.45 -6.66 10.37
N ILE A 64 4.71 -6.24 10.27
CA ILE A 64 5.48 -5.84 11.46
C ILE A 64 5.45 -4.34 11.72
N MET A 65 4.85 -3.56 10.83
CA MET A 65 4.73 -2.12 11.02
C MET A 65 3.45 -1.77 11.78
N PRO A 66 3.52 -0.84 12.74
CA PRO A 66 2.29 -0.34 13.37
C PRO A 66 1.37 0.29 12.33
N LYS A 67 0.07 0.10 12.50
CA LYS A 67 -0.93 0.66 11.59
C LYS A 67 -0.72 2.16 11.38
N LYS A 68 -0.44 2.89 12.44
CA LYS A 68 -0.23 4.33 12.38
C LYS A 68 0.93 4.69 11.45
N ASN A 69 2.01 3.92 11.49
CA ASN A 69 3.16 4.18 10.63
C ASN A 69 2.82 3.95 9.17
N VAL A 70 2.07 2.89 8.87
CA VAL A 70 1.64 2.60 7.50
C VAL A 70 0.77 3.75 6.99
N GLU A 71 -0.16 4.22 7.80
CA GLU A 71 -1.03 5.34 7.43
C GLU A 71 -0.23 6.61 7.14
N ILE A 72 0.76 6.91 7.97
CA ILE A 72 1.61 8.09 7.78
C ILE A 72 2.39 7.99 6.47
N MET A 73 2.97 6.83 6.18
CA MET A 73 3.73 6.64 4.95
C MET A 73 2.86 6.80 3.71
N ILE A 74 1.64 6.28 3.75
CA ILE A 74 0.71 6.43 2.64
C ILE A 74 0.33 7.90 2.45
N ALA A 75 0.02 8.60 3.54
CA ALA A 75 -0.34 10.02 3.47
C ALA A 75 0.79 10.85 2.90
N ASN A 76 2.02 10.58 3.33
CA ASN A 76 3.19 11.30 2.82
C ASN A 76 3.42 11.04 1.33
N ALA A 77 3.25 9.79 0.90
CA ALA A 77 3.41 9.43 -0.50
C ALA A 77 2.33 10.10 -1.37
N LEU A 78 1.09 10.14 -0.90
CA LEU A 78 0.00 10.81 -1.62
C LEU A 78 0.27 12.31 -1.74
N LYS A 79 0.79 12.91 -0.69
CA LYS A 79 1.13 14.33 -0.69
C LYS A 79 2.22 14.63 -1.72
N SER A 80 3.23 13.78 -1.81
CA SER A 80 4.29 13.92 -2.82
C SER A 80 3.76 13.82 -4.24
N LEU A 81 2.82 12.91 -4.47
CA LEU A 81 2.24 12.72 -5.81
C LEU A 81 1.38 13.90 -6.26
N ASN A 82 0.87 14.69 -5.32
CA ASN A 82 0.02 15.84 -5.62
C ASN A 82 0.81 17.14 -5.85
N GLN A 83 2.12 17.08 -5.78
CA GLN A 83 2.96 18.26 -6.02
C GLN A 83 3.41 18.38 -7.47
#